data_4782ea20366cede2677e18432b90a8e9
#
_entry.id   4782ea20366cede2677e18432b90a8e9
#
_cell.length_a   1.000
_cell.length_b   1.000
_cell.length_c   1.000
_cell.angle_alpha   90.00
_cell.angle_beta   90.00
_cell.angle_gamma   90.00
#
_symmetry.space_group_name_H-M   'P 1'
#
loop_
_entity.id
_entity.type
_entity.pdbx_description
1 polymer ?
#
loop_
_entity_poly.entity_id
_entity_poly.type
_entity_poly.pdbx_seq_one_letter_code
_entity_poly.pdbx_strand_id
1 'polypeptide(L)'
;MSSEPERPPGPPTAADPGVVIGYPATRTDVSPLVLGPGATLRSGTVLYDGTTIGRCLQTGHGVVVREACEIGDDVSIWSNSVVDYGCRIGDRVKIHCNCYVAQFTELEDDVFLAPGVTIANDLYPGDRRSAQLMAGPRIGAGAQIGVNVTILPFVRIGAGALIGAGSVVTRDIPAAVVAFGNPAVPHRGVADLPVIRTRVVADGASASPYRLSGRDAMESRP
;
A
#
# COMPACT_ATOMS: atom_id res chain seq x y z
N MET A 1 -23.05 26.86 10.01
CA MET A 1 -21.66 26.56 9.62
C MET A 1 -20.93 26.22 10.91
N SER A 2 -20.88 24.94 11.27
CA SER A 2 -20.14 24.45 12.43
C SER A 2 -18.66 24.33 12.03
N SER A 3 -17.83 25.22 12.58
CA SER A 3 -16.38 25.09 12.45
C SER A 3 -15.95 23.78 13.11
N GLU A 4 -15.38 22.86 12.35
CA GLU A 4 -14.65 21.75 12.95
C GLU A 4 -13.58 22.31 13.89
N PRO A 5 -13.40 21.73 15.09
CA PRO A 5 -12.34 22.18 15.98
C PRO A 5 -10.99 22.00 15.30
N GLU A 6 -10.19 23.08 15.23
CA GLU A 6 -8.81 23.02 14.75
C GLU A 6 -8.06 21.91 15.49
N ARG A 7 -7.64 20.90 14.77
CA ARG A 7 -6.84 19.80 15.30
C ARG A 7 -5.48 20.38 15.71
N PRO A 8 -4.94 20.05 16.90
CA PRO A 8 -3.66 20.61 17.36
C PRO A 8 -2.55 20.33 16.36
N PRO A 9 -1.55 21.23 16.23
CA PRO A 9 -0.41 21.02 15.34
C PRO A 9 0.26 19.69 15.69
N GLY A 10 0.58 18.89 14.66
CA GLY A 10 1.27 17.62 14.82
C GLY A 10 2.72 17.82 15.28
N PRO A 11 3.42 16.73 15.67
CA PRO A 11 4.83 16.80 16.03
C PRO A 11 5.68 17.33 14.84
N PRO A 12 6.87 17.87 15.10
CA PRO A 12 7.74 18.34 14.03
C PRO A 12 8.15 17.19 13.10
N THR A 13 8.40 17.51 11.84
CA THR A 13 8.94 16.55 10.87
C THR A 13 10.37 16.15 11.25
N ALA A 14 10.63 14.84 11.29
CA ALA A 14 11.96 14.26 11.49
C ALA A 14 12.46 13.66 10.18
N ALA A 15 13.65 14.06 9.71
CA ALA A 15 14.25 13.55 8.49
C ALA A 15 15.69 13.11 8.75
N ASP A 16 16.04 11.91 8.31
CA ASP A 16 17.40 11.40 8.35
C ASP A 16 18.29 12.13 7.30
N PRO A 17 19.63 12.13 7.45
CA PRO A 17 20.53 12.59 6.39
C PRO A 17 20.28 11.87 5.05
N GLY A 18 20.38 12.62 3.94
CA GLY A 18 20.16 12.09 2.59
C GLY A 18 18.70 11.96 2.16
N VAL A 19 17.76 12.55 2.92
CA VAL A 19 16.38 12.75 2.48
C VAL A 19 16.31 13.95 1.53
N VAL A 20 15.59 13.82 0.44
CA VAL A 20 15.31 14.90 -0.53
C VAL A 20 13.83 15.25 -0.49
N ILE A 21 13.53 16.49 -0.12
CA ILE A 21 12.18 17.04 -0.02
C ILE A 21 12.03 18.12 -1.09
N GLY A 22 11.03 17.97 -1.99
CA GLY A 22 10.82 18.88 -3.10
C GLY A 22 11.80 18.63 -4.25
N TYR A 23 11.97 17.37 -4.67
CA TYR A 23 12.75 17.06 -5.86
C TYR A 23 12.03 17.60 -7.10
N PRO A 24 12.72 18.34 -8.01
CA PRO A 24 12.07 18.95 -9.16
C PRO A 24 11.38 17.92 -10.06
N ALA A 25 10.11 18.13 -10.34
CA ALA A 25 9.39 17.36 -11.33
C ALA A 25 9.74 17.83 -12.75
N THR A 26 9.88 16.88 -13.67
CA THR A 26 10.27 17.19 -15.05
C THR A 26 9.09 17.18 -16.02
N ARG A 27 7.91 16.75 -15.59
CA ARG A 27 6.77 16.47 -16.48
C ARG A 27 5.76 17.61 -16.62
N THR A 28 5.67 18.52 -15.65
CA THR A 28 4.68 19.60 -15.64
C THR A 28 5.19 20.79 -14.84
N ASP A 29 4.62 21.98 -15.06
CA ASP A 29 4.74 23.10 -14.12
C ASP A 29 3.95 22.73 -12.85
N VAL A 30 4.66 22.22 -11.85
CA VAL A 30 4.06 21.76 -10.60
C VAL A 30 4.31 22.76 -9.48
N SER A 31 3.35 22.88 -8.57
CA SER A 31 3.52 23.63 -7.34
C SER A 31 4.57 22.93 -6.42
N PRO A 32 5.18 23.67 -5.49
CA PRO A 32 6.03 23.05 -4.48
C PRO A 32 5.31 21.93 -3.73
N LEU A 33 6.07 20.95 -3.26
CA LEU A 33 5.60 19.89 -2.38
C LEU A 33 4.88 20.47 -1.15
N VAL A 34 3.72 19.96 -0.83
CA VAL A 34 3.03 20.21 0.44
C VAL A 34 3.21 18.97 1.33
N LEU A 35 3.89 19.13 2.47
CA LEU A 35 4.11 18.07 3.45
C LEU A 35 3.51 18.45 4.79
N GLY A 36 2.52 17.68 5.24
CA GLY A 36 1.89 17.87 6.55
C GLY A 36 2.86 17.61 7.71
N PRO A 37 2.54 18.10 8.91
CA PRO A 37 3.39 17.98 10.09
C PRO A 37 3.50 16.53 10.58
N GLY A 38 4.58 16.23 11.31
CA GLY A 38 4.78 14.94 11.98
C GLY A 38 5.35 13.84 11.11
N ALA A 39 5.83 14.16 9.92
CA ALA A 39 6.46 13.17 9.05
C ALA A 39 7.76 12.62 9.68
N THR A 40 8.02 11.32 9.47
CA THR A 40 9.27 10.64 9.81
C THR A 40 9.85 10.03 8.54
N LEU A 41 10.95 10.65 8.03
CA LEU A 41 11.53 10.31 6.74
C LEU A 41 12.91 9.68 6.93
N ARG A 42 13.07 8.43 6.45
CA ARG A 42 14.34 7.70 6.52
C ARG A 42 15.25 8.00 5.34
N SER A 43 16.56 7.79 5.54
CA SER A 43 17.59 8.09 4.53
C SER A 43 17.27 7.52 3.16
N GLY A 44 17.60 8.29 2.11
CA GLY A 44 17.31 7.94 0.72
C GLY A 44 15.86 8.14 0.28
N THR A 45 15.00 8.66 1.15
CA THR A 45 13.63 9.06 0.74
C THR A 45 13.71 10.27 -0.20
N VAL A 46 12.98 10.20 -1.31
CA VAL A 46 12.84 11.29 -2.29
C VAL A 46 11.37 11.62 -2.47
N LEU A 47 10.96 12.83 -2.13
CA LEU A 47 9.61 13.36 -2.32
C LEU A 47 9.66 14.45 -3.40
N TYR A 48 8.85 14.30 -4.45
CA TYR A 48 8.81 15.21 -5.59
C TYR A 48 7.89 16.40 -5.37
N ASP A 49 8.22 17.53 -5.98
CA ASP A 49 7.32 18.67 -6.11
C ASP A 49 6.02 18.27 -6.83
N GLY A 50 4.95 19.05 -6.62
CA GLY A 50 3.61 18.78 -7.15
C GLY A 50 2.81 17.75 -6.38
N THR A 51 3.36 17.20 -5.31
CA THR A 51 2.68 16.22 -4.45
C THR A 51 2.16 16.88 -3.18
N THR A 52 0.96 16.48 -2.76
CA THR A 52 0.37 16.87 -1.46
C THR A 52 0.33 15.67 -0.55
N ILE A 53 0.91 15.80 0.64
CA ILE A 53 1.01 14.74 1.65
C ILE A 53 0.41 15.26 2.95
N GLY A 54 -0.49 14.48 3.54
CA GLY A 54 -1.10 14.76 4.81
C GLY A 54 -0.14 14.63 6.00
N ARG A 55 -0.68 14.50 7.18
CA ARG A 55 0.07 14.45 8.44
C ARG A 55 0.67 13.09 8.71
N CYS A 56 1.75 13.06 9.48
CA CYS A 56 2.34 11.84 10.06
C CYS A 56 2.78 10.79 9.02
N LEU A 57 3.20 11.22 7.82
CA LEU A 57 3.82 10.29 6.86
C LEU A 57 5.03 9.59 7.51
N GLN A 58 5.10 8.27 7.39
CA GLN A 58 6.27 7.49 7.79
C GLN A 58 6.89 6.82 6.57
N THR A 59 8.18 7.02 6.35
CA THR A 59 8.90 6.29 5.29
C THR A 59 9.96 5.36 5.85
N GLY A 60 10.18 4.24 5.16
CA GLY A 60 11.41 3.45 5.27
C GLY A 60 12.53 4.05 4.42
N HIS A 61 13.67 3.36 4.35
CA HIS A 61 14.81 3.80 3.55
C HIS A 61 14.55 3.65 2.04
N GLY A 62 15.04 4.60 1.24
CA GLY A 62 14.98 4.51 -0.22
C GLY A 62 13.57 4.58 -0.82
N VAL A 63 12.63 5.20 -0.12
CA VAL A 63 11.27 5.42 -0.64
C VAL A 63 11.28 6.55 -1.65
N VAL A 64 10.54 6.37 -2.75
CA VAL A 64 10.32 7.41 -3.76
C VAL A 64 8.84 7.70 -3.89
N VAL A 65 8.44 8.97 -3.75
CA VAL A 65 7.09 9.45 -4.05
C VAL A 65 7.21 10.47 -5.17
N ARG A 66 6.65 10.11 -6.33
CA ARG A 66 6.66 10.93 -7.54
C ARG A 66 5.67 12.09 -7.46
N GLU A 67 5.75 12.94 -8.49
CA GLU A 67 4.94 14.15 -8.65
C GLU A 67 3.44 13.87 -8.81
N ALA A 68 2.61 14.88 -8.56
CA ALA A 68 1.16 14.89 -8.74
C ALA A 68 0.41 13.79 -7.93
N CYS A 69 0.98 13.35 -6.81
CA CYS A 69 0.31 12.44 -5.88
C CYS A 69 -0.48 13.20 -4.82
N GLU A 70 -1.59 12.62 -4.40
CA GLU A 70 -2.38 13.04 -3.25
C GLU A 70 -2.31 11.93 -2.21
N ILE A 71 -1.72 12.20 -1.04
CA ILE A 71 -1.50 11.20 0.03
C ILE A 71 -2.15 11.73 1.32
N GLY A 72 -2.99 10.92 1.94
CA GLY A 72 -3.71 11.25 3.16
C GLY A 72 -2.86 11.24 4.42
N ASP A 73 -3.55 11.23 5.57
CA ASP A 73 -2.95 11.23 6.90
C ASP A 73 -2.51 9.82 7.34
N ASP A 74 -1.50 9.75 8.22
CA ASP A 74 -1.03 8.52 8.89
C ASP A 74 -0.60 7.39 7.94
N VAL A 75 -0.14 7.74 6.75
CA VAL A 75 0.34 6.79 5.74
C VAL A 75 1.74 6.29 6.08
N SER A 76 1.97 4.99 5.89
CA SER A 76 3.29 4.37 6.06
C SER A 76 3.76 3.72 4.77
N ILE A 77 4.94 4.10 4.27
CA ILE A 77 5.56 3.55 3.08
C ILE A 77 6.93 2.98 3.48
N TRP A 78 7.10 1.67 3.39
CA TRP A 78 8.31 1.00 3.86
C TRP A 78 9.38 0.92 2.77
N SER A 79 10.57 0.50 3.19
CA SER A 79 11.82 0.61 2.41
C SER A 79 11.73 0.11 0.97
N ASN A 80 12.39 0.85 0.07
CA ASN A 80 12.52 0.57 -1.36
C ASN A 80 11.20 0.49 -2.12
N SER A 81 10.14 1.11 -1.60
CA SER A 81 8.87 1.21 -2.31
C SER A 81 8.79 2.49 -3.12
N VAL A 82 8.11 2.41 -4.25
CA VAL A 82 7.88 3.52 -5.15
C VAL A 82 6.38 3.77 -5.27
N VAL A 83 5.97 5.01 -5.05
CA VAL A 83 4.67 5.55 -5.42
C VAL A 83 4.89 6.43 -6.64
N ASP A 84 4.44 5.96 -7.81
CA ASP A 84 4.64 6.67 -9.06
C ASP A 84 3.65 7.83 -9.20
N TYR A 85 3.79 8.66 -10.23
CA TYR A 85 3.05 9.91 -10.33
C TYR A 85 1.54 9.74 -10.47
N GLY A 86 0.80 10.75 -10.00
CA GLY A 86 -0.66 10.82 -10.16
C GLY A 86 -1.44 9.80 -9.33
N CYS A 87 -0.84 9.21 -8.30
CA CYS A 87 -1.52 8.30 -7.39
C CYS A 87 -2.37 9.06 -6.37
N ARG A 88 -3.49 8.45 -5.96
CA ARG A 88 -4.31 8.89 -4.84
C ARG A 88 -4.30 7.83 -3.75
N ILE A 89 -3.85 8.21 -2.56
CA ILE A 89 -3.69 7.32 -1.42
C ILE A 89 -4.44 7.91 -0.24
N GLY A 90 -5.41 7.19 0.28
CA GLY A 90 -6.23 7.57 1.43
C GLY A 90 -5.47 7.55 2.75
N ASP A 91 -6.21 7.72 3.82
CA ASP A 91 -5.66 7.76 5.17
C ASP A 91 -5.27 6.36 5.68
N ARG A 92 -4.27 6.30 6.57
CA ARG A 92 -3.84 5.07 7.29
C ARG A 92 -3.41 3.91 6.38
N VAL A 93 -3.15 4.19 5.11
CA VAL A 93 -2.66 3.20 4.15
C VAL A 93 -1.26 2.72 4.56
N LYS A 94 -1.02 1.42 4.42
CA LYS A 94 0.27 0.79 4.70
C LYS A 94 0.81 0.11 3.45
N ILE A 95 1.92 0.61 2.93
CA ILE A 95 2.63 0.06 1.78
C ILE A 95 3.93 -0.54 2.30
N HIS A 96 4.03 -1.87 2.30
CA HIS A 96 5.22 -2.56 2.77
C HIS A 96 6.40 -2.49 1.79
N CYS A 97 7.54 -3.09 2.21
CA CYS A 97 8.81 -3.00 1.47
C CYS A 97 8.71 -3.54 0.04
N ASN A 98 9.48 -2.93 -0.86
CA ASN A 98 9.62 -3.35 -2.26
C ASN A 98 8.30 -3.36 -3.05
N CYS A 99 7.35 -2.51 -2.69
CA CYS A 99 6.13 -2.33 -3.46
C CYS A 99 6.34 -1.33 -4.60
N TYR A 100 5.72 -1.60 -5.74
CA TYR A 100 5.59 -0.64 -6.82
C TYR A 100 4.13 -0.28 -7.04
N VAL A 101 3.79 0.95 -6.73
CA VAL A 101 2.46 1.53 -6.94
C VAL A 101 2.51 2.35 -8.22
N ALA A 102 1.99 1.78 -9.31
CA ALA A 102 2.03 2.39 -10.63
C ALA A 102 1.18 3.65 -10.73
N GLN A 103 1.43 4.46 -11.76
CA GLN A 103 0.75 5.72 -12.03
C GLN A 103 -0.78 5.56 -12.00
N PHE A 104 -1.46 6.59 -11.49
CA PHE A 104 -2.92 6.68 -11.42
C PHE A 104 -3.61 5.60 -10.58
N THR A 105 -2.86 4.91 -9.72
CA THR A 105 -3.44 3.99 -8.74
C THR A 105 -4.21 4.75 -7.68
N GLU A 106 -5.40 4.25 -7.33
CA GLU A 106 -6.20 4.74 -6.22
C GLU A 106 -6.22 3.69 -5.10
N LEU A 107 -5.71 4.05 -3.92
CA LEU A 107 -5.82 3.28 -2.68
C LEU A 107 -6.75 4.05 -1.74
N GLU A 108 -7.88 3.46 -1.38
CA GLU A 108 -8.77 4.05 -0.38
C GLU A 108 -8.20 3.88 1.03
N ASP A 109 -8.88 4.40 2.05
CA ASP A 109 -8.44 4.36 3.44
C ASP A 109 -8.17 2.94 3.96
N ASP A 110 -7.20 2.83 4.88
CA ASP A 110 -6.88 1.58 5.58
C ASP A 110 -6.42 0.41 4.66
N VAL A 111 -6.09 0.67 3.40
CA VAL A 111 -5.54 -0.36 2.50
C VAL A 111 -4.18 -0.83 3.00
N PHE A 112 -3.96 -2.14 2.93
CA PHE A 112 -2.71 -2.78 3.29
C PHE A 112 -2.10 -3.49 2.08
N LEU A 113 -0.91 -3.06 1.65
CA LEU A 113 -0.10 -3.74 0.64
C LEU A 113 1.06 -4.47 1.33
N ALA A 114 1.06 -5.80 1.28
CA ALA A 114 2.16 -6.62 1.81
C ALA A 114 3.44 -6.48 0.96
N PRO A 115 4.61 -6.94 1.46
CA PRO A 115 5.88 -6.82 0.72
C PRO A 115 5.81 -7.36 -0.71
N GLY A 116 6.44 -6.63 -1.64
CA GLY A 116 6.60 -7.05 -3.03
C GLY A 116 5.32 -6.97 -3.88
N VAL A 117 4.27 -6.30 -3.41
CA VAL A 117 3.09 -6.05 -4.25
C VAL A 117 3.49 -5.17 -5.43
N THR A 118 3.14 -5.61 -6.63
CA THR A 118 3.44 -4.91 -7.88
C THR A 118 2.15 -4.58 -8.61
N ILE A 119 1.95 -3.29 -8.87
CA ILE A 119 0.78 -2.78 -9.60
C ILE A 119 1.23 -2.39 -11.00
N ALA A 120 0.45 -2.76 -12.01
CA ALA A 120 0.62 -2.33 -13.39
C ALA A 120 -0.46 -1.32 -13.78
N ASN A 121 -0.14 -0.45 -14.73
CA ASN A 121 -1.04 0.60 -15.23
C ASN A 121 -1.19 0.57 -16.76
N ASP A 122 -0.53 -0.36 -17.44
CA ASP A 122 -0.53 -0.48 -18.89
C ASP A 122 -0.74 -1.94 -19.32
N LEU A 123 -1.77 -2.17 -20.15
CA LEU A 123 -2.08 -3.51 -20.69
C LEU A 123 -1.23 -3.83 -21.92
N TYR A 124 -0.73 -2.82 -22.61
CA TYR A 124 -0.02 -2.98 -23.89
C TYR A 124 1.27 -2.17 -23.90
N PRO A 125 2.26 -2.54 -23.05
CA PRO A 125 3.51 -1.81 -22.96
C PRO A 125 4.20 -1.72 -24.32
N GLY A 126 4.60 -0.51 -24.72
CA GLY A 126 5.23 -0.25 -26.01
C GLY A 126 4.26 0.07 -27.17
N ASP A 127 2.94 0.02 -26.98
CA ASP A 127 1.99 0.58 -27.95
C ASP A 127 2.13 2.11 -28.00
N ARG A 128 1.96 2.70 -29.20
CA ARG A 128 2.07 4.16 -29.38
C ARG A 128 1.06 4.96 -28.56
N ARG A 129 -0.06 4.34 -28.18
CA ARG A 129 -1.15 4.94 -27.38
C ARG A 129 -1.02 4.65 -25.90
N SER A 130 -0.01 3.87 -25.49
CA SER A 130 0.19 3.45 -24.10
C SER A 130 0.05 4.62 -23.14
N ALA A 131 0.75 5.73 -23.38
CA ALA A 131 0.68 6.92 -22.53
C ALA A 131 -0.72 7.56 -22.40
N GLN A 132 -1.63 7.32 -23.36
CA GLN A 132 -3.00 7.84 -23.36
C GLN A 132 -4.00 6.87 -22.74
N LEU A 133 -3.63 5.60 -22.61
CA LEU A 133 -4.50 4.51 -22.15
C LEU A 133 -4.12 3.98 -20.77
N MET A 134 -3.07 4.53 -20.14
CA MET A 134 -2.66 4.12 -18.80
C MET A 134 -3.74 4.45 -17.76
N ALA A 135 -4.06 3.48 -16.92
CA ALA A 135 -4.87 3.69 -15.73
C ALA A 135 -4.46 2.70 -14.64
N GLY A 136 -4.28 3.18 -13.43
CA GLY A 136 -4.07 2.33 -12.27
C GLY A 136 -5.34 1.60 -11.86
N PRO A 137 -5.22 0.56 -11.04
CA PRO A 137 -6.35 -0.07 -10.38
C PRO A 137 -6.91 0.84 -9.27
N ARG A 138 -8.14 0.51 -8.83
CA ARG A 138 -8.74 1.09 -7.64
C ARG A 138 -8.90 0.02 -6.57
N ILE A 139 -8.33 0.26 -5.39
CA ILE A 139 -8.35 -0.66 -4.26
C ILE A 139 -9.17 -0.05 -3.13
N GLY A 140 -10.29 -0.69 -2.81
CA GLY A 140 -11.29 -0.23 -1.85
C GLY A 140 -10.82 -0.29 -0.41
N ALA A 141 -11.44 0.53 0.44
CA ALA A 141 -11.06 0.73 1.83
C ALA A 141 -10.91 -0.57 2.62
N GLY A 142 -9.86 -0.66 3.43
CA GLY A 142 -9.58 -1.82 4.27
C GLY A 142 -9.21 -3.10 3.51
N ALA A 143 -9.02 -3.06 2.20
CA ALA A 143 -8.56 -4.23 1.44
C ALA A 143 -7.13 -4.61 1.84
N GLN A 144 -6.87 -5.92 1.91
CA GLN A 144 -5.58 -6.49 2.31
C GLN A 144 -4.99 -7.28 1.14
N ILE A 145 -3.84 -6.84 0.65
CA ILE A 145 -3.17 -7.43 -0.50
C ILE A 145 -1.96 -8.20 -0.01
N GLY A 146 -1.95 -9.52 -0.26
CA GLY A 146 -0.91 -10.45 0.18
C GLY A 146 0.45 -10.24 -0.48
N VAL A 147 1.47 -10.89 0.07
CA VAL A 147 2.87 -10.80 -0.41
C VAL A 147 2.98 -11.19 -1.88
N ASN A 148 3.76 -10.43 -2.67
CA ASN A 148 4.05 -10.68 -4.08
C ASN A 148 2.80 -10.81 -4.97
N VAL A 149 1.72 -10.13 -4.64
CA VAL A 149 0.55 -10.04 -5.52
C VAL A 149 0.84 -9.09 -6.67
N THR A 150 0.45 -9.49 -7.88
CA THR A 150 0.44 -8.63 -9.06
C THR A 150 -0.98 -8.18 -9.37
N ILE A 151 -1.19 -6.88 -9.58
CA ILE A 151 -2.51 -6.31 -9.91
C ILE A 151 -2.43 -5.65 -11.29
N LEU A 152 -3.30 -6.06 -12.21
CA LEU A 152 -3.34 -5.51 -13.55
C LEU A 152 -4.07 -4.16 -13.61
N PRO A 153 -3.86 -3.37 -14.69
CA PRO A 153 -4.54 -2.09 -14.89
C PRO A 153 -6.06 -2.24 -14.91
N PHE A 154 -6.77 -1.15 -14.60
CA PHE A 154 -8.23 -1.03 -14.64
C PHE A 154 -9.01 -1.92 -13.66
N VAL A 155 -8.33 -2.76 -12.88
CA VAL A 155 -8.97 -3.66 -11.91
C VAL A 155 -9.53 -2.87 -10.74
N ARG A 156 -10.70 -3.29 -10.25
CA ARG A 156 -11.29 -2.82 -8.99
C ARG A 156 -11.26 -3.94 -7.96
N ILE A 157 -10.64 -3.68 -6.81
CA ILE A 157 -10.69 -4.58 -5.65
C ILE A 157 -11.63 -3.94 -4.63
N GLY A 158 -12.71 -4.63 -4.29
CA GLY A 158 -13.73 -4.12 -3.38
C GLY A 158 -13.24 -3.96 -1.94
N ALA A 159 -13.91 -3.09 -1.19
CA ALA A 159 -13.57 -2.79 0.20
C ALA A 159 -13.53 -4.06 1.07
N GLY A 160 -12.54 -4.14 1.97
CA GLY A 160 -12.37 -5.26 2.88
C GLY A 160 -12.04 -6.60 2.21
N ALA A 161 -11.73 -6.63 0.90
CA ALA A 161 -11.30 -7.86 0.25
C ALA A 161 -9.90 -8.29 0.74
N LEU A 162 -9.65 -9.60 0.74
CA LEU A 162 -8.35 -10.18 1.06
C LEU A 162 -7.81 -10.95 -0.16
N ILE A 163 -6.68 -10.50 -0.69
CA ILE A 163 -6.02 -11.15 -1.81
C ILE A 163 -4.87 -12.01 -1.27
N GLY A 164 -4.93 -13.31 -1.55
CA GLY A 164 -3.91 -14.28 -1.12
C GLY A 164 -2.55 -14.00 -1.76
N ALA A 165 -1.48 -14.31 -1.02
CA ALA A 165 -0.10 -14.11 -1.48
C ALA A 165 0.19 -14.81 -2.83
N GLY A 166 1.03 -14.18 -3.68
CA GLY A 166 1.43 -14.71 -4.99
C GLY A 166 0.34 -14.72 -6.05
N SER A 167 -0.80 -14.08 -5.81
CA SER A 167 -1.90 -14.03 -6.77
C SER A 167 -1.65 -13.03 -7.89
N VAL A 168 -2.31 -13.27 -9.04
CA VAL A 168 -2.36 -12.32 -10.15
C VAL A 168 -3.80 -11.87 -10.37
N VAL A 169 -4.10 -10.62 -10.00
CA VAL A 169 -5.45 -10.06 -10.11
C VAL A 169 -5.64 -9.46 -11.49
N THR A 170 -6.41 -10.14 -12.33
CA THR A 170 -6.66 -9.78 -13.74
C THR A 170 -8.07 -9.26 -13.99
N ARG A 171 -8.95 -9.28 -12.98
CA ARG A 171 -10.36 -8.89 -13.07
C ARG A 171 -10.79 -8.31 -11.73
N ASP A 172 -11.93 -7.61 -11.74
CA ASP A 172 -12.53 -7.06 -10.53
C ASP A 172 -12.78 -8.12 -9.48
N ILE A 173 -12.49 -7.77 -8.22
CA ILE A 173 -12.76 -8.62 -7.04
C ILE A 173 -13.84 -7.94 -6.21
N PRO A 174 -14.93 -8.64 -5.85
CA PRO A 174 -15.98 -8.08 -5.00
C PRO A 174 -15.49 -7.71 -3.60
N ALA A 175 -16.26 -6.87 -2.90
CA ALA A 175 -15.97 -6.50 -1.52
C ALA A 175 -16.09 -7.68 -0.55
N ALA A 176 -15.31 -7.64 0.53
CA ALA A 176 -15.36 -8.57 1.65
C ALA A 176 -15.19 -10.05 1.28
N VAL A 177 -14.47 -10.35 0.19
CA VAL A 177 -14.17 -11.73 -0.22
C VAL A 177 -12.67 -12.03 -0.11
N VAL A 178 -12.37 -13.31 0.09
CA VAL A 178 -11.02 -13.87 -0.06
C VAL A 178 -10.88 -14.34 -1.50
N ALA A 179 -9.88 -13.80 -2.21
CA ALA A 179 -9.57 -14.20 -3.57
C ALA A 179 -8.09 -14.57 -3.69
N PHE A 180 -7.76 -15.59 -4.44
CA PHE A 180 -6.37 -16.00 -4.69
C PHE A 180 -6.22 -16.80 -5.98
N GLY A 181 -4.96 -17.00 -6.39
CA GLY A 181 -4.57 -17.78 -7.56
C GLY A 181 -4.04 -16.94 -8.72
N ASN A 182 -3.72 -17.61 -9.82
CA ASN A 182 -3.30 -17.00 -11.08
C ASN A 182 -4.12 -17.63 -12.23
N PRO A 183 -5.17 -16.94 -12.73
CA PRO A 183 -5.70 -15.67 -12.23
C PRO A 183 -6.37 -15.81 -10.85
N ALA A 184 -6.39 -14.70 -10.08
CA ALA A 184 -7.10 -14.65 -8.81
C ALA A 184 -8.61 -14.76 -9.00
N VAL A 185 -9.24 -15.64 -8.24
CA VAL A 185 -10.70 -15.82 -8.24
C VAL A 185 -11.26 -15.78 -6.81
N PRO A 186 -12.50 -15.28 -6.60
CA PRO A 186 -13.15 -15.32 -5.31
C PRO A 186 -13.40 -16.76 -4.85
N HIS A 187 -13.20 -17.03 -3.54
CA HIS A 187 -13.40 -18.35 -2.93
C HIS A 187 -14.41 -18.36 -1.80
N ARG A 188 -14.36 -17.39 -0.88
CA ARG A 188 -15.26 -17.32 0.29
C ARG A 188 -15.36 -15.88 0.79
N GLY A 189 -16.28 -15.61 1.71
CA GLY A 189 -16.34 -14.36 2.44
C GLY A 189 -15.17 -14.21 3.41
N VAL A 190 -14.70 -12.99 3.65
CA VAL A 190 -13.69 -12.71 4.69
C VAL A 190 -14.25 -13.06 6.08
N ALA A 191 -15.56 -12.88 6.31
CA ALA A 191 -16.21 -13.25 7.55
C ALA A 191 -16.15 -14.75 7.85
N ASP A 192 -15.95 -15.59 6.83
CA ASP A 192 -15.86 -17.05 6.97
C ASP A 192 -14.44 -17.53 7.33
N LEU A 193 -13.48 -16.60 7.43
CA LEU A 193 -12.13 -16.94 7.87
C LEU A 193 -12.15 -17.37 9.35
N PRO A 194 -11.38 -18.43 9.72
CA PRO A 194 -11.27 -18.80 11.12
C PRO A 194 -10.69 -17.63 11.91
N VAL A 195 -11.34 -17.29 13.02
CA VAL A 195 -10.84 -16.27 13.95
C VAL A 195 -9.45 -16.71 14.42
N ILE A 196 -8.43 -15.91 14.14
CA ILE A 196 -7.10 -16.13 14.68
C ILE A 196 -7.19 -15.92 16.19
N ARG A 197 -7.36 -17.00 16.94
CA ARG A 197 -7.28 -16.95 18.41
C ARG A 197 -5.81 -16.78 18.76
N THR A 198 -5.44 -15.60 19.20
CA THR A 198 -4.13 -15.38 19.82
C THR A 198 -4.05 -16.31 21.01
N ARG A 199 -3.25 -17.36 20.95
CA ARG A 199 -2.84 -18.12 22.15
C ARG A 199 -1.98 -17.17 22.97
N VAL A 200 -2.58 -16.57 23.98
CA VAL A 200 -1.82 -15.97 25.07
C VAL A 200 -1.25 -17.16 25.83
N VAL A 201 0.05 -17.41 25.67
CA VAL A 201 0.74 -18.44 26.48
C VAL A 201 0.81 -17.87 27.89
N ALA A 202 0.61 -18.72 28.90
CA ALA A 202 0.48 -18.33 30.32
C ALA A 202 1.74 -17.64 30.90
N ASP A 203 2.82 -17.55 30.15
CA ASP A 203 4.09 -16.88 30.48
C ASP A 203 4.26 -15.50 29.81
N GLY A 204 3.22 -14.97 29.16
CA GLY A 204 3.26 -13.64 28.54
C GLY A 204 4.05 -13.58 27.22
N ALA A 205 4.60 -14.67 26.73
CA ALA A 205 5.23 -14.74 25.42
C ALA A 205 4.16 -14.85 24.32
N SER A 206 4.14 -13.90 23.38
CA SER A 206 3.29 -13.95 22.19
C SER A 206 3.74 -15.10 21.30
N ALA A 207 2.98 -16.20 21.26
CA ALA A 207 3.22 -17.25 20.27
C ALA A 207 2.80 -16.74 18.90
N SER A 208 3.73 -16.76 17.92
CA SER A 208 3.40 -16.47 16.53
C SER A 208 2.25 -17.38 16.07
N PRO A 209 1.17 -16.82 15.48
CA PRO A 209 0.08 -17.62 14.93
C PRO A 209 0.51 -18.51 13.74
N TYR A 210 1.74 -18.36 13.27
CA TYR A 210 2.33 -19.08 12.14
C TYR A 210 3.20 -20.29 12.54
N ARG A 211 3.03 -20.87 13.72
CA ARG A 211 3.54 -22.22 13.93
C ARG A 211 2.73 -23.15 13.04
N LEU A 212 3.30 -23.46 11.90
CA LEU A 212 2.82 -24.55 11.06
C LEU A 212 2.80 -25.82 11.94
N SER A 213 1.61 -26.39 12.13
CA SER A 213 1.38 -27.67 12.81
C SER A 213 1.98 -28.87 12.04
N GLY A 214 3.09 -28.65 11.34
CA GLY A 214 3.72 -29.65 10.48
C GLY A 214 4.98 -30.32 11.01
N ARG A 215 5.52 -29.93 12.18
CA ARG A 215 6.67 -30.64 12.75
C ARG A 215 6.30 -31.82 13.68
N ASP A 216 5.09 -31.79 14.23
CA ASP A 216 4.65 -32.87 15.12
C ASP A 216 4.16 -34.13 14.35
N ALA A 217 4.04 -34.04 13.03
CA ALA A 217 3.59 -35.15 12.19
C ALA A 217 4.73 -36.03 11.62
N MET A 218 5.99 -35.66 11.85
CA MET A 218 7.13 -36.44 11.32
C MET A 218 7.83 -37.33 12.37
N GLU A 219 7.48 -37.25 13.67
CA GLU A 219 8.07 -38.06 14.71
C GLU A 219 7.28 -39.32 15.10
N SER A 220 6.15 -39.58 14.40
CA SER A 220 5.35 -40.78 14.65
C SER A 220 5.16 -41.65 13.41
N ARG A 221 6.23 -42.06 12.78
CA ARG A 221 6.18 -43.22 11.88
C ARG A 221 7.22 -44.27 12.37
N PRO A 222 6.75 -45.49 12.61
CA PRO A 222 7.59 -46.58 13.07
C PRO A 222 8.62 -47.00 12.03
#